data_b73283ff53b85869fd08d7283d46f86e
#
_entry.id   b73283ff53b85869fd08d7283d46f86e
#
_cell.length_a   1.000
_cell.length_b   1.000
_cell.length_c   1.000
_cell.angle_alpha   90.00
_cell.angle_beta   90.00
_cell.angle_gamma   90.00
#
_symmetry.space_group_name_H-M   'P 1'
#
loop_
_entity.id
_entity.type
_entity.pdbx_description
1 polymer ?
#
loop_
_entity_poly.entity_id
_entity_poly.type
_entity_poly.pdbx_seq_one_letter_code
_entity_poly.pdbx_strand_id
1 'polypeptide(L)'
;MGAAKNSFLTGGFLGEETTAEASLPDKHKDFSEWYSQILQRANLVDVRYGLKGFIVYRPNIMYVIKRIYETYEAELEATRHKPVLFPVVIPYTAFKKEADHIKGFQDEVFWVSKAGGHELEEPGILRPTSETAMYPIYALWVRSYKDLPLKVYQSCAVYRYETKATKPLIRGREFLWIEAHTLHRDEKGAMGQVMEDIEIAKKVLYEYLGLPFILVQREDFDKFYGAVSSYAFDVLLPDLRVLQVATTHYLGTKFSVPFEVRYLDEDGQSKYPYTTCYGPGISRIAAATIAVHGDGFGAVLPFDGAPVQIVIVPIPKEGLNDKIFKKCGDLERLFRERGVRARFDDSDARPGEKFYQWELLGTPVRIEVGPRDIEEQVVTVFRRDTRTRAIVRESELADYVQGLRRDILSNLKKKSEAFLKENMHVAMTKEELMKIAKKGGIAKIRFCGRKECAEEMKAETEGFEVRGMDMESRERAEGPCTWCGFPAAHVAFAARAY
;
A
#
# COMPACT_ATOMS: atom_id res chain seq x y z
N MET A 1 -40.38 -20.34 0.06
CA MET A 1 -38.97 -20.40 -0.34
C MET A 1 -38.33 -19.14 0.20
N GLY A 2 -37.59 -19.27 1.29
CA GLY A 2 -37.06 -18.16 2.06
C GLY A 2 -35.84 -17.54 1.41
N ALA A 3 -35.85 -16.21 1.27
CA ALA A 3 -34.70 -15.43 0.87
C ALA A 3 -33.65 -15.46 1.99
N ALA A 4 -32.45 -15.95 1.68
CA ALA A 4 -31.32 -15.93 2.58
C ALA A 4 -30.90 -14.49 2.86
N LYS A 5 -31.10 -14.03 4.11
CA LYS A 5 -30.61 -12.77 4.59
C LYS A 5 -29.07 -12.87 4.71
N ASN A 6 -28.35 -12.16 3.85
CA ASN A 6 -26.91 -12.01 3.95
C ASN A 6 -26.55 -11.09 5.13
N SER A 7 -26.32 -11.70 6.30
CA SER A 7 -25.88 -11.03 7.53
C SER A 7 -24.34 -10.98 7.63
N PHE A 8 -23.66 -10.31 6.71
CA PHE A 8 -22.19 -10.36 6.64
C PHE A 8 -21.43 -9.16 7.26
N LEU A 9 -22.05 -8.36 8.14
CA LEU A 9 -21.31 -7.29 8.84
C LEU A 9 -21.81 -6.98 10.26
N THR A 10 -22.63 -7.82 10.86
CA THR A 10 -23.05 -7.64 12.26
C THR A 10 -22.63 -8.84 13.11
N GLY A 11 -21.33 -8.98 13.34
CA GLY A 11 -20.82 -9.74 14.48
C GLY A 11 -20.94 -8.85 15.70
N GLY A 12 -22.06 -8.90 16.41
CA GLY A 12 -22.26 -8.15 17.62
C GLY A 12 -21.31 -8.62 18.73
N PHE A 13 -20.63 -7.67 19.34
CA PHE A 13 -20.27 -7.72 20.74
C PHE A 13 -20.89 -6.50 21.39
N LEU A 14 -22.00 -6.73 22.06
CA LEU A 14 -22.55 -5.85 23.08
C LEU A 14 -21.59 -5.91 24.28
N GLY A 15 -20.95 -4.83 24.58
CA GLY A 15 -20.12 -4.65 25.75
C GLY A 15 -19.87 -3.16 25.96
N GLU A 16 -20.58 -2.59 26.92
CA GLU A 16 -20.41 -1.29 27.56
C GLU A 16 -20.89 -0.05 26.80
N GLU A 17 -21.83 0.63 27.44
CA GLU A 17 -22.31 1.98 27.14
C GLU A 17 -21.13 2.93 26.98
N THR A 18 -20.76 3.27 25.77
CA THR A 18 -19.86 4.37 25.49
C THR A 18 -20.65 5.67 25.48
N THR A 19 -20.57 6.35 26.62
CA THR A 19 -20.81 7.80 26.70
C THR A 19 -20.07 8.52 25.59
N ALA A 20 -20.71 9.56 25.05
CA ALA A 20 -20.25 10.53 24.08
C ALA A 20 -18.76 10.46 23.69
N GLU A 21 -18.48 9.80 22.63
CA GLU A 21 -17.57 10.02 21.52
C GLU A 21 -16.32 10.83 21.83
N ALA A 22 -15.31 10.19 22.41
CA ALA A 22 -13.98 10.74 22.29
C ALA A 22 -13.53 10.62 20.84
N SER A 23 -13.30 11.75 20.16
CA SER A 23 -12.60 11.79 18.88
C SER A 23 -11.29 11.00 18.99
N LEU A 24 -10.79 10.47 17.86
CA LEU A 24 -9.43 9.91 17.82
C LEU A 24 -8.42 10.98 18.24
N PRO A 25 -7.27 10.61 18.82
CA PRO A 25 -6.19 11.55 19.08
C PRO A 25 -5.77 12.32 17.83
N ASP A 26 -5.09 13.45 18.00
CA ASP A 26 -4.49 14.17 16.88
C ASP A 26 -3.31 13.35 16.32
N LYS A 27 -3.43 12.87 15.10
CA LYS A 27 -2.42 12.02 14.45
C LYS A 27 -1.06 12.70 14.23
N HIS A 28 -1.03 14.04 14.25
CA HIS A 28 0.22 14.81 14.12
C HIS A 28 0.92 15.02 15.47
N LYS A 29 0.21 14.83 16.58
CA LYS A 29 0.79 14.91 17.94
C LYS A 29 1.16 13.53 18.46
N ASP A 30 0.28 12.54 18.27
CA ASP A 30 0.52 11.16 18.69
C ASP A 30 -0.01 10.18 17.62
N PHE A 31 0.82 9.98 16.60
CA PHE A 31 0.49 9.06 15.50
C PHE A 31 0.36 7.61 15.97
N SER A 32 1.17 7.18 16.94
CA SER A 32 1.13 5.79 17.39
C SER A 32 -0.18 5.46 18.08
N GLU A 33 -0.65 6.33 18.93
CA GLU A 33 -1.93 6.16 19.63
C GLU A 33 -3.10 6.29 18.65
N TRP A 34 -3.10 7.32 17.79
CA TRP A 34 -4.12 7.48 16.76
C TRP A 34 -4.23 6.24 15.87
N TYR A 35 -3.08 5.72 15.42
CA TYR A 35 -3.03 4.56 14.54
C TYR A 35 -3.53 3.29 15.23
N SER A 36 -3.15 3.08 16.49
CA SER A 36 -3.64 1.97 17.30
C SER A 36 -5.15 2.03 17.48
N GLN A 37 -5.68 3.20 17.85
CA GLN A 37 -7.10 3.39 18.07
C GLN A 37 -7.93 3.21 16.80
N ILE A 38 -7.50 3.74 15.65
CA ILE A 38 -8.28 3.56 14.42
C ILE A 38 -8.31 2.10 13.99
N LEU A 39 -7.20 1.36 14.09
CA LEU A 39 -7.18 -0.06 13.77
C LEU A 39 -8.16 -0.87 14.63
N GLN A 40 -8.27 -0.52 15.90
CA GLN A 40 -9.17 -1.18 16.85
C GLN A 40 -10.62 -0.75 16.69
N ARG A 41 -10.92 0.56 16.74
CA ARG A 41 -12.29 1.09 16.71
C ARG A 41 -13.00 0.81 15.38
N ALA A 42 -12.29 0.95 14.26
CA ALA A 42 -12.82 0.62 12.93
C ALA A 42 -12.80 -0.89 12.64
N ASN A 43 -12.44 -1.72 13.63
CA ASN A 43 -12.36 -3.17 13.46
C ASN A 43 -11.55 -3.60 12.21
N LEU A 44 -10.37 -3.03 12.03
CA LEU A 44 -9.53 -3.30 10.85
C LEU A 44 -8.69 -4.55 11.02
N VAL A 45 -8.09 -4.74 12.20
CA VAL A 45 -7.22 -5.89 12.49
C VAL A 45 -7.51 -6.47 13.87
N ASP A 46 -7.17 -7.76 14.06
CA ASP A 46 -7.12 -8.37 15.38
C ASP A 46 -5.69 -8.84 15.66
N VAL A 47 -5.09 -8.29 16.72
CA VAL A 47 -3.70 -8.57 17.12
C VAL A 47 -3.60 -9.67 18.18
N ARG A 48 -4.71 -10.25 18.62
CA ARG A 48 -4.79 -11.26 19.67
C ARG A 48 -4.51 -12.69 19.19
N TYR A 49 -4.02 -12.85 17.95
CA TYR A 49 -3.75 -14.16 17.34
C TYR A 49 -2.71 -15.01 18.11
N GLY A 50 -1.88 -14.38 18.94
CA GLY A 50 -0.94 -15.06 19.82
C GLY A 50 0.47 -15.25 19.26
N LEU A 51 0.71 -15.03 17.97
CA LEU A 51 2.04 -15.02 17.35
C LEU A 51 2.48 -13.60 17.04
N LYS A 52 3.63 -13.20 17.59
CA LYS A 52 4.18 -11.84 17.36
C LYS A 52 4.40 -11.59 15.88
N GLY A 53 3.84 -10.48 15.38
CA GLY A 53 3.99 -10.05 13.99
C GLY A 53 3.03 -10.71 12.99
N PHE A 54 2.15 -11.62 13.46
CA PHE A 54 1.02 -12.16 12.72
C PHE A 54 -0.26 -11.52 13.23
N ILE A 55 -1.10 -11.07 12.32
CA ILE A 55 -2.36 -10.39 12.64
C ILE A 55 -3.52 -11.02 11.86
N VAL A 56 -4.72 -10.90 12.39
CA VAL A 56 -5.93 -11.23 11.62
C VAL A 56 -6.38 -9.96 10.89
N TYR A 57 -6.41 -10.01 9.57
CA TYR A 57 -7.01 -8.97 8.74
C TYR A 57 -8.53 -9.12 8.81
N ARG A 58 -9.23 -8.16 9.39
CA ARG A 58 -10.68 -8.22 9.54
C ARG A 58 -11.39 -7.74 8.25
N PRO A 59 -12.71 -8.03 8.09
CA PRO A 59 -13.43 -7.74 6.85
C PRO A 59 -13.26 -6.29 6.36
N ASN A 60 -13.31 -5.30 7.26
CA ASN A 60 -13.24 -3.89 6.87
C ASN A 60 -11.93 -3.55 6.15
N ILE A 61 -10.77 -4.00 6.67
CA ILE A 61 -9.50 -3.76 5.99
C ILE A 61 -9.33 -4.66 4.76
N MET A 62 -9.83 -5.90 4.81
CA MET A 62 -9.72 -6.81 3.67
C MET A 62 -10.48 -6.30 2.44
N TYR A 63 -11.60 -5.60 2.62
CA TYR A 63 -12.29 -4.94 1.50
C TYR A 63 -11.45 -3.81 0.89
N VAL A 64 -10.74 -3.01 1.71
CA VAL A 64 -9.80 -1.98 1.21
C VAL A 64 -8.64 -2.63 0.47
N ILE A 65 -7.99 -3.62 1.07
CA ILE A 65 -6.89 -4.40 0.49
C ILE A 65 -7.31 -5.01 -0.85
N LYS A 66 -8.50 -5.59 -0.93
CA LYS A 66 -9.03 -6.16 -2.17
C LYS A 66 -9.15 -5.10 -3.27
N ARG A 67 -9.60 -3.87 -2.98
CA ARG A 67 -9.64 -2.79 -3.97
C ARG A 67 -8.26 -2.42 -4.47
N ILE A 68 -7.27 -2.38 -3.59
CA ILE A 68 -5.88 -2.10 -3.97
C ILE A 68 -5.33 -3.22 -4.86
N TYR A 69 -5.55 -4.49 -4.51
CA TYR A 69 -5.19 -5.63 -5.36
C TYR A 69 -5.80 -5.52 -6.76
N GLU A 70 -7.11 -5.39 -6.85
CA GLU A 70 -7.84 -5.31 -8.11
C GLU A 70 -7.33 -4.17 -9.01
N THR A 71 -6.94 -3.03 -8.42
CA THR A 71 -6.40 -1.90 -9.18
C THR A 71 -4.99 -2.21 -9.69
N TYR A 72 -4.11 -2.80 -8.86
CA TYR A 72 -2.77 -3.19 -9.29
C TYR A 72 -2.81 -4.30 -10.33
N GLU A 73 -3.62 -5.33 -10.11
CA GLU A 73 -3.78 -6.45 -11.02
C GLU A 73 -4.26 -5.98 -12.40
N ALA A 74 -5.25 -5.07 -12.43
CA ALA A 74 -5.74 -4.48 -13.68
C ALA A 74 -4.65 -3.71 -14.45
N GLU A 75 -3.80 -2.92 -13.75
CA GLU A 75 -2.70 -2.20 -14.39
C GLU A 75 -1.58 -3.14 -14.87
N LEU A 76 -1.27 -4.19 -14.10
CA LEU A 76 -0.32 -5.22 -14.52
C LEU A 76 -0.82 -6.00 -15.74
N GLU A 77 -2.09 -6.41 -15.75
CA GLU A 77 -2.70 -7.11 -16.88
C GLU A 77 -2.79 -6.23 -18.13
N ALA A 78 -3.08 -4.93 -17.96
CA ALA A 78 -3.06 -3.97 -19.06
C ALA A 78 -1.67 -3.86 -19.74
N THR A 79 -0.60 -4.11 -18.98
CA THR A 79 0.79 -4.17 -19.46
C THR A 79 1.25 -5.59 -19.80
N ARG A 80 0.29 -6.53 -19.96
CA ARG A 80 0.47 -7.93 -20.39
C ARG A 80 1.17 -8.86 -19.39
N HIS A 81 1.18 -8.51 -18.11
CA HIS A 81 1.55 -9.47 -17.07
C HIS A 81 0.45 -10.53 -16.93
N LYS A 82 0.85 -11.76 -16.65
CA LYS A 82 -0.07 -12.88 -16.47
C LYS A 82 -0.05 -13.35 -15.01
N PRO A 83 -1.21 -13.62 -14.41
CA PRO A 83 -1.27 -14.13 -13.04
C PRO A 83 -0.69 -15.53 -12.93
N VAL A 84 0.08 -15.79 -11.88
CA VAL A 84 0.62 -17.10 -11.50
C VAL A 84 0.48 -17.28 -9.99
N LEU A 85 0.66 -18.50 -9.51
CA LEU A 85 0.79 -18.77 -8.08
C LEU A 85 1.84 -19.85 -7.85
N PHE A 86 2.91 -19.47 -7.17
CA PHE A 86 3.99 -20.37 -6.77
C PHE A 86 3.79 -20.89 -5.35
N PRO A 87 4.34 -22.06 -5.00
CA PRO A 87 4.25 -22.64 -3.66
C PRO A 87 4.79 -21.70 -2.58
N VAL A 88 4.20 -21.79 -1.38
CA VAL A 88 4.62 -21.02 -0.20
C VAL A 88 5.97 -21.51 0.33
N VAL A 89 6.19 -22.83 0.30
CA VAL A 89 7.41 -23.46 0.80
C VAL A 89 8.41 -23.58 -0.34
N ILE A 90 9.60 -23.03 -0.14
CA ILE A 90 10.73 -23.09 -1.07
C ILE A 90 11.69 -24.16 -0.58
N PRO A 91 12.12 -25.15 -1.39
CA PRO A 91 13.16 -26.09 -1.04
C PRO A 91 14.47 -25.38 -0.68
N TYR A 92 15.14 -25.82 0.37
CA TYR A 92 16.38 -25.18 0.82
C TYR A 92 17.49 -25.26 -0.23
N THR A 93 17.55 -26.33 -1.01
CA THR A 93 18.49 -26.47 -2.14
C THR A 93 18.30 -25.39 -3.21
N ALA A 94 17.06 -25.00 -3.51
CA ALA A 94 16.76 -23.89 -4.41
C ALA A 94 17.17 -22.55 -3.81
N PHE A 95 16.88 -22.34 -2.51
CA PHE A 95 17.24 -21.11 -1.80
C PHE A 95 18.76 -20.89 -1.76
N LYS A 96 19.57 -21.94 -1.60
CA LYS A 96 21.04 -21.87 -1.55
C LYS A 96 21.72 -21.52 -2.89
N LYS A 97 21.05 -21.63 -4.02
CA LYS A 97 21.70 -21.41 -5.34
C LYS A 97 22.11 -19.97 -5.60
N GLU A 98 21.49 -19.02 -4.91
CA GLU A 98 21.80 -17.60 -5.05
C GLU A 98 22.40 -17.08 -3.74
N ALA A 99 23.76 -17.02 -3.70
CA ALA A 99 24.52 -16.72 -2.49
C ALA A 99 24.30 -15.30 -1.93
N ASP A 100 24.09 -14.31 -2.82
CA ASP A 100 23.85 -12.93 -2.40
C ASP A 100 22.45 -12.79 -1.79
N HIS A 101 21.47 -13.51 -2.33
CA HIS A 101 20.11 -13.54 -1.80
C HIS A 101 20.06 -14.13 -0.38
N ILE A 102 20.82 -15.22 -0.13
CA ILE A 102 20.94 -15.85 1.18
C ILE A 102 21.44 -14.84 2.21
N LYS A 103 22.51 -14.10 1.91
CA LYS A 103 23.09 -13.10 2.83
C LYS A 103 22.06 -12.06 3.28
N GLY A 104 21.11 -11.71 2.40
CA GLY A 104 20.04 -10.75 2.71
C GLY A 104 18.96 -11.31 3.63
N PHE A 105 18.70 -12.62 3.61
CA PHE A 105 17.57 -13.24 4.29
C PHE A 105 17.93 -14.33 5.30
N GLN A 106 19.20 -14.66 5.51
CA GLN A 106 19.62 -15.78 6.33
C GLN A 106 18.99 -15.79 7.73
N ASP A 107 18.91 -14.63 8.37
CA ASP A 107 18.35 -14.46 9.71
C ASP A 107 16.84 -14.12 9.71
N GLU A 108 16.24 -13.98 8.53
CA GLU A 108 14.85 -13.53 8.36
C GLU A 108 13.90 -14.61 7.81
N VAL A 109 14.35 -15.86 7.62
CA VAL A 109 13.49 -16.92 7.09
C VAL A 109 12.83 -17.75 8.19
N PHE A 110 11.60 -18.20 7.92
CA PHE A 110 10.93 -19.23 8.71
C PHE A 110 11.23 -20.60 8.10
N TRP A 111 11.68 -21.53 8.94
CA TRP A 111 12.00 -22.89 8.54
C TRP A 111 10.81 -23.82 8.62
N VAL A 112 10.65 -24.66 7.62
CA VAL A 112 9.72 -25.80 7.61
C VAL A 112 10.56 -27.06 7.61
N SER A 113 10.77 -27.63 8.80
CA SER A 113 11.62 -28.80 9.00
C SER A 113 10.85 -30.08 9.29
N LYS A 114 9.56 -29.98 9.67
CA LYS A 114 8.71 -31.11 10.06
C LYS A 114 7.37 -31.10 9.36
N ALA A 115 6.86 -32.28 9.03
CA ALA A 115 5.49 -32.50 8.60
C ALA A 115 4.95 -33.80 9.19
N GLY A 116 3.69 -33.82 9.68
CA GLY A 116 3.08 -34.99 10.29
C GLY A 116 3.85 -35.56 11.50
N GLY A 117 4.65 -34.74 12.19
CA GLY A 117 5.49 -35.14 13.31
C GLY A 117 6.86 -35.73 12.93
N HIS A 118 7.16 -35.84 11.63
CA HIS A 118 8.43 -36.37 11.13
C HIS A 118 9.29 -35.23 10.58
N GLU A 119 10.62 -35.35 10.68
CA GLU A 119 11.57 -34.48 10.00
C GLU A 119 11.43 -34.67 8.48
N LEU A 120 11.49 -33.56 7.74
CA LEU A 120 11.54 -33.61 6.28
C LEU A 120 12.94 -34.00 5.82
N GLU A 121 13.04 -34.83 4.77
CA GLU A 121 14.32 -35.18 4.14
C GLU A 121 15.06 -33.94 3.64
N GLU A 122 14.32 -33.01 3.04
CA GLU A 122 14.78 -31.69 2.65
C GLU A 122 13.97 -30.62 3.38
N PRO A 123 14.61 -29.78 4.25
CA PRO A 123 13.91 -28.68 4.88
C PRO A 123 13.54 -27.62 3.83
N GLY A 124 12.41 -26.97 4.05
CA GLY A 124 11.98 -25.82 3.26
C GLY A 124 12.01 -24.54 4.09
N ILE A 125 11.76 -23.43 3.41
CA ILE A 125 11.53 -22.13 4.03
C ILE A 125 10.18 -21.56 3.57
N LEU A 126 9.52 -20.82 4.43
CA LEU A 126 8.41 -19.97 3.98
C LEU A 126 8.99 -18.83 3.15
N ARG A 127 8.43 -18.59 1.97
CA ARG A 127 8.93 -17.58 1.02
C ARG A 127 9.07 -16.19 1.65
N PRO A 128 10.27 -15.62 1.75
CA PRO A 128 10.47 -14.19 2.10
C PRO A 128 10.26 -13.29 0.87
N THR A 129 10.43 -13.86 -0.31
CA THR A 129 10.21 -13.44 -1.69
C THR A 129 10.31 -14.69 -2.55
N SER A 130 10.00 -14.66 -3.83
CA SER A 130 9.81 -15.90 -4.62
C SER A 130 10.83 -16.14 -5.73
N GLU A 131 11.90 -15.34 -5.87
CA GLU A 131 12.90 -15.52 -6.91
C GLU A 131 13.42 -16.95 -6.94
N THR A 132 13.83 -17.48 -5.79
CA THR A 132 14.41 -18.82 -5.68
C THR A 132 13.39 -19.95 -5.87
N ALA A 133 12.07 -19.66 -5.82
CA ALA A 133 11.02 -20.57 -6.23
C ALA A 133 10.73 -20.50 -7.73
N MET A 134 10.78 -19.29 -8.30
CA MET A 134 10.34 -19.01 -9.66
C MET A 134 11.40 -19.37 -10.72
N TYR A 135 12.65 -19.00 -10.48
CA TYR A 135 13.69 -19.14 -11.50
C TYR A 135 13.99 -20.59 -11.91
N PRO A 136 13.96 -21.61 -11.02
CA PRO A 136 14.05 -23.02 -11.45
C PRO A 136 12.96 -23.41 -12.44
N ILE A 137 11.77 -22.83 -12.30
CA ILE A 137 10.63 -23.10 -13.19
C ILE A 137 10.73 -22.28 -14.47
N TYR A 138 11.23 -21.04 -14.42
CA TYR A 138 11.50 -20.25 -15.61
C TYR A 138 12.53 -20.92 -16.53
N ALA A 139 13.52 -21.63 -15.98
CA ALA A 139 14.45 -22.43 -16.76
C ALA A 139 13.75 -23.55 -17.58
N LEU A 140 12.55 -23.97 -17.14
CA LEU A 140 11.73 -24.93 -17.89
C LEU A 140 10.80 -24.24 -18.89
N TRP A 141 10.32 -23.03 -18.61
CA TRP A 141 9.35 -22.32 -19.44
C TRP A 141 10.00 -21.54 -20.58
N VAL A 142 11.16 -20.94 -20.34
CA VAL A 142 11.87 -20.10 -21.32
C VAL A 142 12.90 -20.95 -22.07
N ARG A 143 12.68 -21.16 -23.35
CA ARG A 143 13.53 -21.98 -24.24
C ARG A 143 14.03 -21.23 -25.44
N SER A 144 13.30 -20.24 -25.91
CA SER A 144 13.54 -19.50 -27.14
C SER A 144 13.27 -18.01 -26.91
N TYR A 145 13.87 -17.16 -27.74
CA TYR A 145 13.58 -15.72 -27.78
C TYR A 145 12.08 -15.41 -27.96
N LYS A 146 11.31 -16.35 -28.55
CA LYS A 146 9.84 -16.22 -28.71
C LYS A 146 9.07 -16.29 -27.40
N ASP A 147 9.67 -16.84 -26.36
CA ASP A 147 9.08 -16.92 -25.03
C ASP A 147 9.28 -15.61 -24.24
N LEU A 148 10.06 -14.65 -24.79
CA LEU A 148 10.37 -13.36 -24.17
C LEU A 148 9.63 -12.21 -24.89
N PRO A 149 9.21 -11.15 -24.14
CA PRO A 149 9.35 -11.07 -22.71
C PRO A 149 8.37 -11.99 -21.98
N LEU A 150 8.82 -12.70 -20.95
CA LEU A 150 7.96 -13.35 -19.97
C LEU A 150 7.63 -12.31 -18.89
N LYS A 151 6.33 -12.05 -18.67
CA LYS A 151 5.84 -11.12 -17.65
C LYS A 151 4.79 -11.83 -16.81
N VAL A 152 5.08 -12.06 -15.53
CA VAL A 152 4.16 -12.72 -14.60
C VAL A 152 4.10 -11.99 -13.25
N TYR A 153 2.98 -12.14 -12.54
CA TYR A 153 2.79 -11.61 -11.21
C TYR A 153 2.02 -12.59 -10.33
N GLN A 154 2.19 -12.48 -9.01
CA GLN A 154 1.34 -13.17 -8.04
C GLN A 154 0.94 -12.24 -6.89
N SER A 155 -0.33 -12.33 -6.51
CA SER A 155 -0.89 -11.68 -5.32
C SER A 155 -0.84 -12.68 -4.17
N CYS A 156 -0.02 -12.42 -3.16
CA CYS A 156 0.26 -13.43 -2.15
C CYS A 156 0.74 -12.84 -0.81
N ALA A 157 0.83 -13.72 0.20
CA ALA A 157 1.52 -13.42 1.45
C ALA A 157 2.99 -13.85 1.36
N VAL A 158 3.86 -13.10 2.04
CA VAL A 158 5.28 -13.42 2.26
C VAL A 158 5.62 -13.33 3.73
N TYR A 159 6.68 -14.02 4.13
CA TYR A 159 7.01 -14.31 5.53
C TYR A 159 8.46 -13.90 5.82
N ARG A 160 8.64 -12.94 6.72
CA ARG A 160 9.97 -12.50 7.16
C ARG A 160 10.03 -12.48 8.67
N TYR A 161 11.00 -13.16 9.26
CA TYR A 161 11.20 -13.16 10.71
C TYR A 161 11.74 -11.80 11.17
N GLU A 162 10.84 -10.82 11.21
CA GLU A 162 11.16 -9.46 11.64
C GLU A 162 11.59 -9.44 13.10
N THR A 163 12.81 -8.99 13.35
CA THR A 163 13.41 -8.90 14.68
C THR A 163 13.08 -7.60 15.40
N LYS A 164 12.85 -6.54 14.63
CA LYS A 164 12.46 -5.22 15.15
C LYS A 164 11.02 -5.22 15.67
N ALA A 165 10.60 -4.11 16.27
CA ALA A 165 9.23 -3.93 16.72
C ALA A 165 8.25 -4.01 15.54
N THR A 166 7.24 -4.89 15.67
CA THR A 166 6.17 -5.03 14.68
C THR A 166 5.11 -3.95 14.86
N LYS A 167 4.53 -3.49 13.76
CA LYS A 167 3.40 -2.54 13.74
C LYS A 167 2.39 -3.02 12.71
N PRO A 168 1.13 -3.30 13.07
CA PRO A 168 0.14 -3.89 12.17
C PRO A 168 0.07 -3.17 10.82
N LEU A 169 -0.02 -3.91 9.72
CA LEU A 169 -0.02 -3.48 8.32
C LEU A 169 1.27 -2.80 7.83
N ILE A 170 2.06 -2.17 8.70
CA ILE A 170 3.31 -1.46 8.36
C ILE A 170 4.51 -2.39 8.40
N ARG A 171 4.66 -3.15 9.49
CA ARG A 171 5.75 -4.11 9.71
C ARG A 171 5.24 -5.34 10.43
N GLY A 172 5.10 -6.43 9.72
CA GLY A 172 4.67 -7.73 10.23
C GLY A 172 5.63 -8.83 9.80
N ARG A 173 5.45 -10.02 10.38
CA ARG A 173 6.16 -11.24 9.98
C ARG A 173 5.46 -11.98 8.84
N GLU A 174 4.21 -11.68 8.61
CA GLU A 174 3.42 -12.01 7.44
C GLU A 174 2.82 -10.73 6.91
N PHE A 175 2.94 -10.48 5.60
CA PHE A 175 2.31 -9.33 4.96
C PHE A 175 1.86 -9.65 3.53
N LEU A 176 0.87 -8.92 3.09
CA LEU A 176 0.28 -9.06 1.77
C LEU A 176 0.97 -8.13 0.78
N TRP A 177 1.35 -8.68 -0.38
CA TRP A 177 1.94 -7.93 -1.46
C TRP A 177 1.55 -8.49 -2.83
N ILE A 178 1.96 -7.81 -3.88
CA ILE A 178 2.12 -8.36 -5.21
C ILE A 178 3.62 -8.46 -5.46
N GLU A 179 4.05 -9.53 -6.11
CA GLU A 179 5.37 -9.59 -6.71
C GLU A 179 5.23 -9.94 -8.19
N ALA A 180 5.80 -9.08 -9.03
CA ALA A 180 5.85 -9.29 -10.46
C ALA A 180 7.29 -9.52 -10.90
N HIS A 181 7.51 -10.54 -11.72
CA HIS A 181 8.82 -10.90 -12.25
C HIS A 181 8.77 -10.94 -13.77
N THR A 182 9.78 -10.33 -14.40
CA THR A 182 9.84 -10.31 -15.85
C THR A 182 11.21 -10.70 -16.36
N LEU A 183 11.22 -11.34 -17.54
CA LEU A 183 12.42 -11.75 -18.23
C LEU A 183 12.43 -11.13 -19.63
N HIS A 184 13.53 -10.52 -20.00
CA HIS A 184 13.69 -9.78 -21.24
C HIS A 184 14.91 -10.28 -22.04
N ARG A 185 14.86 -10.12 -23.36
CA ARG A 185 15.94 -10.51 -24.25
C ARG A 185 17.20 -9.67 -24.04
N ASP A 186 17.03 -8.41 -23.66
CA ASP A 186 18.13 -7.46 -23.49
C ASP A 186 17.91 -6.52 -22.29
N GLU A 187 18.97 -5.79 -21.92
CA GLU A 187 18.96 -4.83 -20.84
C GLU A 187 17.98 -3.68 -21.09
N LYS A 188 17.87 -3.22 -22.36
CA LYS A 188 16.96 -2.12 -22.71
C LYS A 188 15.50 -2.51 -22.42
N GLY A 189 15.11 -3.74 -22.76
CA GLY A 189 13.78 -4.25 -22.45
C GLY A 189 13.53 -4.34 -20.96
N ALA A 190 14.50 -4.83 -20.19
CA ALA A 190 14.40 -4.90 -18.71
C ALA A 190 14.32 -3.51 -18.07
N MET A 191 15.13 -2.54 -18.50
CA MET A 191 15.05 -1.17 -18.01
C MET A 191 13.76 -0.47 -18.43
N GLY A 192 13.23 -0.79 -19.62
CA GLY A 192 11.90 -0.35 -20.05
C GLY A 192 10.80 -0.86 -19.11
N GLN A 193 10.93 -2.10 -18.60
CA GLN A 193 10.01 -2.66 -17.62
C GLN A 193 10.09 -1.92 -16.29
N VAL A 194 11.27 -1.59 -15.80
CA VAL A 194 11.41 -0.79 -14.57
C VAL A 194 10.65 0.55 -14.69
N MET A 195 10.74 1.20 -15.85
CA MET A 195 9.99 2.44 -16.08
C MET A 195 8.47 2.20 -16.16
N GLU A 196 8.02 1.07 -16.73
CA GLU A 196 6.62 0.67 -16.74
C GLU A 196 6.09 0.45 -15.32
N ASP A 197 6.86 -0.22 -14.46
CA ASP A 197 6.53 -0.44 -13.05
C ASP A 197 6.37 0.88 -12.28
N ILE A 198 7.25 1.86 -12.57
CA ILE A 198 7.17 3.21 -11.99
C ILE A 198 5.86 3.90 -12.41
N GLU A 199 5.47 3.80 -13.66
CA GLU A 199 4.21 4.39 -14.14
C GLU A 199 2.99 3.68 -13.55
N ILE A 200 3.01 2.34 -13.37
CA ILE A 200 1.96 1.60 -12.65
C ILE A 200 1.86 2.10 -11.21
N ALA A 201 3.00 2.25 -10.51
CA ALA A 201 3.00 2.77 -9.15
C ALA A 201 2.40 4.18 -9.06
N LYS A 202 2.76 5.10 -9.98
CA LYS A 202 2.19 6.44 -10.04
C LYS A 202 0.67 6.41 -10.21
N LYS A 203 0.17 5.60 -11.13
CA LYS A 203 -1.28 5.46 -11.35
C LYS A 203 -1.99 4.96 -10.09
N VAL A 204 -1.50 3.89 -9.45
CA VAL A 204 -2.18 3.31 -8.30
C VAL A 204 -2.01 4.17 -7.05
N LEU A 205 -0.78 4.54 -6.71
CA LEU A 205 -0.51 5.29 -5.47
C LEU A 205 -1.06 6.71 -5.54
N TYR A 206 -0.77 7.43 -6.63
CA TYR A 206 -1.12 8.84 -6.70
C TYR A 206 -2.45 9.08 -7.40
N GLU A 207 -2.66 8.53 -8.61
CA GLU A 207 -3.86 8.86 -9.38
C GLU A 207 -5.12 8.20 -8.81
N TYR A 208 -5.00 7.00 -8.23
CA TYR A 208 -6.13 6.27 -7.67
C TYR A 208 -6.30 6.48 -6.17
N LEU A 209 -5.21 6.44 -5.38
CA LEU A 209 -5.26 6.55 -3.93
C LEU A 209 -4.96 7.95 -3.40
N GLY A 210 -4.44 8.88 -4.21
CA GLY A 210 -4.09 10.23 -3.77
C GLY A 210 -2.90 10.27 -2.79
N LEU A 211 -1.99 9.30 -2.88
CA LEU A 211 -0.79 9.17 -2.05
C LEU A 211 0.43 9.72 -2.79
N PRO A 212 0.90 10.93 -2.51
CA PRO A 212 2.16 11.41 -3.03
C PRO A 212 3.32 10.66 -2.36
N PHE A 213 4.40 10.46 -3.11
CA PHE A 213 5.60 9.74 -2.66
C PHE A 213 6.86 10.40 -3.22
N ILE A 214 8.02 10.11 -2.62
CA ILE A 214 9.31 10.36 -3.25
C ILE A 214 9.76 9.08 -3.95
N LEU A 215 10.26 9.23 -5.18
CA LEU A 215 10.85 8.14 -5.96
C LEU A 215 12.37 8.26 -5.89
N VAL A 216 13.01 7.24 -5.36
CA VAL A 216 14.45 7.22 -5.16
C VAL A 216 15.10 5.99 -5.80
N GLN A 217 16.28 6.18 -6.39
CA GLN A 217 17.18 5.07 -6.67
C GLN A 217 18.02 4.82 -5.43
N ARG A 218 17.96 3.60 -4.90
CA ARG A 218 18.73 3.20 -3.72
C ARG A 218 20.24 3.23 -4.00
N GLU A 219 21.00 3.60 -2.97
CA GLU A 219 22.45 3.51 -2.99
C GLU A 219 22.92 2.06 -3.10
N ASP A 220 24.10 1.85 -3.66
CA ASP A 220 24.66 0.50 -3.85
C ASP A 220 24.78 -0.30 -2.57
N PHE A 221 24.99 0.35 -1.43
CA PHE A 221 25.08 -0.27 -0.11
C PHE A 221 23.72 -0.54 0.56
N ASP A 222 22.60 -0.04 0.00
CA ASP A 222 21.24 -0.15 0.55
C ASP A 222 20.21 -0.71 -0.46
N LYS A 223 20.68 -1.13 -1.64
CA LYS A 223 19.81 -1.76 -2.64
C LYS A 223 19.46 -3.20 -2.25
N PHE A 224 18.42 -3.75 -2.84
CA PHE A 224 18.04 -5.15 -2.69
C PHE A 224 19.20 -6.08 -3.05
N TYR A 225 19.44 -7.09 -2.22
CA TYR A 225 20.48 -8.10 -2.47
C TYR A 225 20.16 -8.84 -3.79
N GLY A 226 21.15 -8.99 -4.64
CA GLY A 226 20.96 -9.55 -5.98
C GLY A 226 20.52 -8.53 -7.04
N ALA A 227 20.13 -7.29 -6.70
CA ALA A 227 19.84 -6.27 -7.69
C ALA A 227 21.08 -5.58 -8.25
N VAL A 228 21.00 -5.15 -9.51
CA VAL A 228 21.93 -4.18 -10.11
C VAL A 228 21.54 -2.78 -9.68
N SER A 229 20.26 -2.44 -9.77
CA SER A 229 19.68 -1.20 -9.25
C SER A 229 18.30 -1.44 -8.64
N SER A 230 17.94 -0.60 -7.66
CA SER A 230 16.67 -0.67 -6.94
C SER A 230 16.02 0.71 -6.85
N TYR A 231 14.72 0.78 -7.10
CA TYR A 231 13.93 2.01 -7.04
C TYR A 231 12.85 1.84 -6.01
N ALA A 232 12.71 2.80 -5.11
CA ALA A 232 11.76 2.74 -3.99
C ALA A 232 10.80 3.90 -3.99
N PHE A 233 9.58 3.63 -3.53
CA PHE A 233 8.48 4.58 -3.40
C PHE A 233 8.21 4.78 -1.92
N ASP A 234 8.60 5.93 -1.40
CA ASP A 234 8.51 6.26 0.02
C ASP A 234 7.41 7.31 0.24
N VAL A 235 6.39 6.97 1.03
CA VAL A 235 5.27 7.86 1.43
C VAL A 235 5.57 8.46 2.79
N LEU A 236 5.42 9.78 2.93
CA LEU A 236 5.57 10.46 4.21
C LEU A 236 4.31 10.27 5.07
N LEU A 237 4.48 9.73 6.28
CA LEU A 237 3.40 9.52 7.25
C LEU A 237 3.27 10.71 8.22
N PRO A 238 2.15 10.82 8.96
CA PRO A 238 1.88 11.95 9.85
C PRO A 238 2.90 12.17 10.97
N ASP A 239 3.63 11.14 11.38
CA ASP A 239 4.74 11.22 12.34
C ASP A 239 6.08 11.64 11.72
N LEU A 240 6.05 12.13 10.50
CA LEU A 240 7.21 12.62 9.76
C LEU A 240 8.27 11.54 9.48
N ARG A 241 7.86 10.27 9.44
CA ARG A 241 8.66 9.14 8.95
C ARG A 241 8.19 8.73 7.57
N VAL A 242 9.09 8.16 6.80
CA VAL A 242 8.73 7.60 5.49
C VAL A 242 8.45 6.10 5.60
N LEU A 243 7.45 5.66 4.86
CA LEU A 243 7.09 4.27 4.68
C LEU A 243 7.33 3.87 3.23
N GLN A 244 8.26 2.94 3.01
CA GLN A 244 8.44 2.34 1.69
C GLN A 244 7.24 1.44 1.38
N VAL A 245 6.48 1.81 0.36
CA VAL A 245 5.23 1.12 -0.01
C VAL A 245 5.38 0.21 -1.22
N ALA A 246 6.37 0.47 -2.08
CA ALA A 246 6.67 -0.36 -3.24
C ALA A 246 8.16 -0.26 -3.61
N THR A 247 8.65 -1.25 -4.37
CA THR A 247 9.98 -1.24 -4.98
C THR A 247 9.94 -1.91 -6.34
N THR A 248 10.77 -1.42 -7.28
CA THR A 248 11.12 -2.16 -8.50
C THR A 248 12.62 -2.30 -8.60
N HIS A 249 13.07 -3.45 -9.10
CA HIS A 249 14.47 -3.83 -9.15
C HIS A 249 14.86 -4.27 -10.57
N TYR A 250 15.95 -3.72 -11.06
CA TYR A 250 16.66 -4.30 -12.19
C TYR A 250 17.67 -5.33 -11.64
N LEU A 251 17.47 -6.59 -11.97
CA LEU A 251 18.28 -7.70 -11.46
C LEU A 251 19.42 -8.09 -12.42
N GLY A 252 19.39 -7.58 -13.66
CA GLY A 252 20.33 -8.01 -14.70
C GLY A 252 20.20 -9.51 -14.98
N THR A 253 21.33 -10.19 -15.00
CA THR A 253 21.40 -11.66 -15.18
C THR A 253 21.72 -12.41 -13.88
N LYS A 254 21.68 -11.73 -12.74
CA LYS A 254 22.14 -12.28 -11.44
C LYS A 254 21.34 -13.49 -10.96
N PHE A 255 20.06 -13.60 -11.37
CA PHE A 255 19.26 -14.80 -11.10
C PHE A 255 19.20 -15.75 -12.29
N SER A 256 19.16 -15.26 -13.53
CA SER A 256 19.10 -16.15 -14.70
C SER A 256 20.35 -17.02 -14.83
N VAL A 257 21.54 -16.53 -14.48
CA VAL A 257 22.79 -17.30 -14.55
C VAL A 257 22.84 -18.44 -13.51
N PRO A 258 22.69 -18.23 -12.20
CA PRO A 258 22.77 -19.32 -11.21
C PRO A 258 21.69 -20.40 -11.38
N PHE A 259 20.52 -19.99 -11.88
CA PHE A 259 19.41 -20.92 -12.12
C PHE A 259 19.37 -21.50 -13.53
N GLU A 260 20.40 -21.23 -14.38
CA GLU A 260 20.52 -21.75 -15.75
C GLU A 260 19.29 -21.44 -16.63
N VAL A 261 18.66 -20.27 -16.42
CA VAL A 261 17.55 -19.82 -17.26
C VAL A 261 18.13 -19.34 -18.59
N ARG A 262 18.08 -20.20 -19.60
CA ARG A 262 18.67 -19.94 -20.92
C ARG A 262 17.62 -19.98 -22.02
N TYR A 263 17.81 -19.17 -23.05
CA TYR A 263 16.99 -19.20 -24.24
C TYR A 263 17.88 -19.26 -25.50
N LEU A 264 17.39 -19.90 -26.54
CA LEU A 264 18.02 -19.89 -27.86
C LEU A 264 17.59 -18.59 -28.57
N ASP A 265 18.58 -17.75 -28.92
CA ASP A 265 18.31 -16.49 -29.60
C ASP A 265 18.24 -16.70 -31.14
N GLU A 266 17.82 -15.67 -31.90
CA GLU A 266 17.69 -15.70 -33.35
C GLU A 266 19.00 -16.04 -34.08
N ASP A 267 20.12 -15.68 -33.49
CA ASP A 267 21.47 -15.97 -33.98
C ASP A 267 21.94 -17.42 -33.72
N GLY A 268 21.08 -18.26 -33.14
CA GLY A 268 21.39 -19.63 -32.75
C GLY A 268 22.24 -19.76 -31.50
N GLN A 269 22.54 -18.67 -30.79
CA GLN A 269 23.30 -18.71 -29.55
C GLN A 269 22.40 -18.87 -28.34
N SER A 270 22.91 -19.60 -27.33
CA SER A 270 22.25 -19.70 -26.01
C SER A 270 22.63 -18.50 -25.15
N LYS A 271 21.61 -17.74 -24.67
CA LYS A 271 21.79 -16.51 -23.89
C LYS A 271 21.00 -16.57 -22.60
N TYR A 272 21.38 -15.74 -21.64
CA TYR A 272 20.64 -15.52 -20.38
C TYR A 272 19.75 -14.29 -20.49
N PRO A 273 18.45 -14.34 -20.11
CA PRO A 273 17.59 -13.18 -20.12
C PRO A 273 17.95 -12.21 -19.00
N TYR A 274 17.69 -10.93 -19.24
CA TYR A 274 17.74 -9.87 -18.27
C TYR A 274 16.42 -9.80 -17.50
N THR A 275 16.47 -9.59 -16.20
CA THR A 275 15.33 -9.80 -15.33
C THR A 275 15.01 -8.59 -14.46
N THR A 276 13.73 -8.44 -14.10
CA THR A 276 13.26 -7.42 -13.13
C THR A 276 12.34 -8.05 -12.09
N CYS A 277 12.18 -7.36 -10.97
CA CYS A 277 11.23 -7.70 -9.92
C CYS A 277 10.53 -6.44 -9.44
N TYR A 278 9.20 -6.48 -9.30
CA TYR A 278 8.39 -5.37 -8.79
C TYR A 278 7.56 -5.84 -7.61
N GLY A 279 7.64 -5.14 -6.47
CA GLY A 279 7.01 -5.55 -5.20
C GLY A 279 6.24 -4.42 -4.51
N PRO A 280 4.97 -4.15 -4.87
CA PRO A 280 4.11 -3.30 -4.08
C PRO A 280 3.60 -4.03 -2.83
N GLY A 281 3.85 -3.44 -1.66
CA GLY A 281 3.40 -3.94 -0.36
C GLY A 281 1.97 -3.54 -0.06
N ILE A 282 1.01 -4.39 -0.41
CA ILE A 282 -0.43 -4.06 -0.36
C ILE A 282 -0.91 -3.68 1.04
N SER A 283 -0.47 -4.42 2.07
CA SER A 283 -0.77 -4.06 3.47
C SER A 283 -0.22 -2.68 3.84
N ARG A 284 1.01 -2.33 3.39
CA ARG A 284 1.61 -1.02 3.64
C ARG A 284 0.89 0.11 2.90
N ILE A 285 0.45 -0.14 1.67
CA ILE A 285 -0.34 0.82 0.88
C ILE A 285 -1.67 1.10 1.57
N ALA A 286 -2.36 0.07 2.08
CA ALA A 286 -3.58 0.23 2.87
C ALA A 286 -3.32 1.04 4.15
N ALA A 287 -2.24 0.74 4.88
CA ALA A 287 -1.83 1.50 6.05
C ALA A 287 -1.53 2.97 5.73
N ALA A 288 -0.78 3.24 4.64
CA ALA A 288 -0.46 4.59 4.18
C ALA A 288 -1.72 5.37 3.79
N THR A 289 -2.67 4.74 3.08
CA THR A 289 -3.95 5.36 2.70
C THR A 289 -4.73 5.82 3.93
N ILE A 290 -4.85 4.94 4.94
CA ILE A 290 -5.53 5.26 6.19
C ILE A 290 -4.78 6.36 6.96
N ALA A 291 -3.45 6.25 7.08
CA ALA A 291 -2.63 7.18 7.86
C ALA A 291 -2.60 8.59 7.24
N VAL A 292 -2.39 8.68 5.93
CA VAL A 292 -2.27 9.97 5.23
C VAL A 292 -3.61 10.70 5.22
N HIS A 293 -4.69 10.04 4.82
CA HIS A 293 -5.97 10.70 4.62
C HIS A 293 -6.85 10.75 5.86
N GLY A 294 -6.72 9.82 6.80
CA GLY A 294 -7.52 9.77 8.03
C GLY A 294 -7.41 11.03 8.89
N ASP A 295 -8.40 11.25 9.73
CA ASP A 295 -8.52 12.41 10.64
C ASP A 295 -8.96 12.00 12.05
N GLY A 296 -9.35 12.96 12.88
CA GLY A 296 -9.85 12.73 14.24
C GLY A 296 -11.19 11.98 14.31
N PHE A 297 -11.86 11.73 13.19
CA PHE A 297 -13.15 11.03 13.12
C PHE A 297 -13.03 9.61 12.50
N GLY A 298 -11.87 9.26 11.97
CA GLY A 298 -11.65 7.95 11.38
C GLY A 298 -10.86 7.97 10.08
N ALA A 299 -11.01 6.90 9.29
CA ALA A 299 -10.46 6.84 7.95
C ALA A 299 -11.16 7.82 7.01
N VAL A 300 -10.46 8.22 5.95
CA VAL A 300 -11.02 8.95 4.82
C VAL A 300 -10.51 8.24 3.57
N LEU A 301 -11.41 7.63 2.82
CA LEU A 301 -11.02 6.84 1.65
C LEU A 301 -11.34 7.58 0.35
N PRO A 302 -10.48 7.47 -0.68
CA PRO A 302 -10.83 7.89 -2.03
C PRO A 302 -12.11 7.18 -2.48
N PHE A 303 -12.95 7.84 -3.26
CA PHE A 303 -14.24 7.29 -3.67
C PHE A 303 -14.09 5.91 -4.33
N ASP A 304 -13.15 5.75 -5.24
CA ASP A 304 -12.94 4.48 -5.95
C ASP A 304 -12.27 3.40 -5.08
N GLY A 305 -11.42 3.79 -4.15
CA GLY A 305 -10.74 2.90 -3.19
C GLY A 305 -11.64 2.43 -2.04
N ALA A 306 -12.78 3.08 -1.81
CA ALA A 306 -13.68 2.73 -0.70
C ALA A 306 -14.46 1.44 -0.98
N PRO A 307 -14.56 0.51 -0.02
CA PRO A 307 -15.40 -0.70 -0.15
C PRO A 307 -16.87 -0.38 -0.34
N VAL A 308 -17.36 0.60 0.41
CA VAL A 308 -18.70 1.21 0.27
C VAL A 308 -18.48 2.66 -0.12
N GLN A 309 -18.90 3.02 -1.31
CA GLN A 309 -18.75 4.38 -1.85
C GLN A 309 -19.82 5.31 -1.33
N ILE A 310 -21.02 4.78 -1.21
CA ILE A 310 -22.19 5.49 -0.70
C ILE A 310 -22.86 4.64 0.36
N VAL A 311 -23.06 5.19 1.54
CA VAL A 311 -24.01 4.63 2.50
C VAL A 311 -25.30 5.46 2.51
N ILE A 312 -26.45 4.79 2.56
CA ILE A 312 -27.76 5.41 2.65
C ILE A 312 -28.29 5.12 4.05
N VAL A 313 -28.53 6.17 4.83
CA VAL A 313 -28.98 6.05 6.22
C VAL A 313 -30.38 6.63 6.38
N PRO A 314 -31.35 5.83 6.84
CA PRO A 314 -32.68 6.31 7.14
C PRO A 314 -32.69 7.12 8.43
N ILE A 315 -33.49 8.19 8.45
CA ILE A 315 -33.85 8.92 9.66
C ILE A 315 -35.33 8.62 9.92
N PRO A 316 -35.65 7.59 10.74
CA PRO A 316 -36.98 7.10 10.93
C PRO A 316 -37.89 8.13 11.63
N LYS A 317 -39.15 8.14 11.25
CA LYS A 317 -40.23 8.90 11.92
C LYS A 317 -41.50 8.08 11.92
N GLU A 318 -42.15 7.98 13.05
CA GLU A 318 -43.40 7.27 13.21
C GLU A 318 -44.42 7.68 12.12
N GLY A 319 -45.05 6.70 11.49
CA GLY A 319 -46.02 6.87 10.40
C GLY A 319 -45.41 7.07 9.00
N LEU A 320 -44.07 7.25 8.88
CA LEU A 320 -43.38 7.45 7.60
C LEU A 320 -42.30 6.39 7.30
N ASN A 321 -42.02 5.50 8.25
CA ASN A 321 -40.92 4.55 8.16
C ASN A 321 -40.94 3.72 6.86
N ASP A 322 -42.08 3.16 6.48
CA ASP A 322 -42.19 2.35 5.25
C ASP A 322 -41.77 3.13 4.01
N LYS A 323 -42.18 4.42 3.92
CA LYS A 323 -41.79 5.29 2.80
C LYS A 323 -40.29 5.61 2.81
N ILE A 324 -39.73 5.90 3.98
CA ILE A 324 -38.30 6.22 4.14
C ILE A 324 -37.46 5.00 3.77
N PHE A 325 -37.76 3.83 4.32
CA PHE A 325 -37.02 2.58 4.06
C PHE A 325 -37.16 2.16 2.60
N LYS A 326 -38.35 2.25 2.02
CA LYS A 326 -38.53 2.00 0.58
C LYS A 326 -37.64 2.92 -0.25
N LYS A 327 -37.63 4.23 0.06
CA LYS A 327 -36.78 5.21 -0.63
C LYS A 327 -35.30 4.87 -0.51
N CYS A 328 -34.80 4.51 0.68
CA CYS A 328 -33.44 4.07 0.87
C CYS A 328 -33.06 2.86 0.00
N GLY A 329 -33.96 1.88 -0.09
CA GLY A 329 -33.78 0.71 -0.94
C GLY A 329 -33.80 1.04 -2.44
N ASP A 330 -34.64 1.96 -2.86
CA ASP A 330 -34.72 2.43 -4.25
C ASP A 330 -33.41 3.18 -4.64
N LEU A 331 -32.87 4.01 -3.76
CA LEU A 331 -31.58 4.69 -3.94
C LEU A 331 -30.41 3.72 -3.99
N GLU A 332 -30.38 2.70 -3.12
CA GLU A 332 -29.34 1.66 -3.18
C GLU A 332 -29.34 0.97 -4.54
N ARG A 333 -30.52 0.57 -5.02
CA ARG A 333 -30.69 -0.08 -6.32
C ARG A 333 -30.21 0.84 -7.45
N LEU A 334 -30.67 2.10 -7.45
CA LEU A 334 -30.29 3.12 -8.43
C LEU A 334 -28.78 3.23 -8.60
N PHE A 335 -28.04 3.31 -7.48
CA PHE A 335 -26.58 3.43 -7.53
C PHE A 335 -25.89 2.13 -7.90
N ARG A 336 -26.36 0.97 -7.43
CA ARG A 336 -25.82 -0.34 -7.80
C ARG A 336 -25.96 -0.64 -9.29
N GLU A 337 -27.08 -0.29 -9.90
CA GLU A 337 -27.29 -0.42 -11.35
C GLU A 337 -26.33 0.45 -12.17
N ARG A 338 -25.79 1.53 -11.57
CA ARG A 338 -24.76 2.39 -12.15
C ARG A 338 -23.33 1.97 -11.81
N GLY A 339 -23.15 0.78 -11.24
CA GLY A 339 -21.83 0.24 -10.86
C GLY A 339 -21.22 0.90 -9.61
N VAL A 340 -21.99 1.68 -8.84
CA VAL A 340 -21.53 2.28 -7.58
C VAL A 340 -21.78 1.30 -6.43
N ARG A 341 -20.78 1.09 -5.58
CA ARG A 341 -20.90 0.26 -4.38
C ARG A 341 -21.67 1.00 -3.29
N ALA A 342 -23.00 1.02 -3.45
CA ALA A 342 -23.92 1.60 -2.49
C ALA A 342 -24.42 0.57 -1.49
N ARG A 343 -24.73 1.01 -0.28
CA ARG A 343 -25.30 0.20 0.79
C ARG A 343 -26.38 0.98 1.54
N PHE A 344 -27.55 0.41 1.64
CA PHE A 344 -28.57 0.84 2.58
C PHE A 344 -28.28 0.23 3.96
N ASP A 345 -28.13 1.08 4.98
CA ASP A 345 -27.96 0.65 6.37
C ASP A 345 -29.34 0.48 7.04
N ASP A 346 -29.86 -0.74 6.94
CA ASP A 346 -31.13 -1.16 7.50
C ASP A 346 -31.02 -1.72 8.94
N SER A 347 -29.87 -1.57 9.59
CA SER A 347 -29.69 -2.01 10.99
C SER A 347 -30.60 -1.24 11.96
N ASP A 348 -30.80 -1.80 13.15
CA ASP A 348 -31.63 -1.19 14.19
C ASP A 348 -30.90 -0.07 14.99
N ALA A 349 -29.63 0.24 14.66
CA ALA A 349 -28.86 1.28 15.30
C ALA A 349 -29.47 2.67 15.06
N ARG A 350 -29.27 3.57 16.02
CA ARG A 350 -29.73 4.97 15.89
C ARG A 350 -28.99 5.70 14.76
N PRO A 351 -29.62 6.68 14.09
CA PRO A 351 -28.94 7.40 12.99
C PRO A 351 -27.56 7.95 13.36
N GLY A 352 -27.40 8.52 14.55
CA GLY A 352 -26.09 9.04 15.04
C GLY A 352 -25.02 7.96 15.16
N GLU A 353 -25.37 6.76 15.62
CA GLU A 353 -24.46 5.62 15.70
C GLU A 353 -24.04 5.15 14.29
N LYS A 354 -25.01 5.08 13.35
CA LYS A 354 -24.71 4.77 11.95
C LYS A 354 -23.79 5.81 11.33
N PHE A 355 -24.03 7.10 11.57
CA PHE A 355 -23.17 8.19 11.09
C PHE A 355 -21.73 8.01 11.58
N TYR A 356 -21.57 7.79 12.88
CA TYR A 356 -20.25 7.56 13.51
C TYR A 356 -19.54 6.35 12.89
N GLN A 357 -20.21 5.23 12.79
CA GLN A 357 -19.66 3.99 12.24
C GLN A 357 -19.13 4.19 10.80
N TRP A 358 -19.95 4.79 9.93
CA TRP A 358 -19.58 4.99 8.53
C TRP A 358 -18.51 6.08 8.35
N GLU A 359 -18.47 7.09 9.21
CA GLU A 359 -17.39 8.07 9.26
C GLU A 359 -16.08 7.43 9.71
N LEU A 360 -16.13 6.59 10.75
CA LEU A 360 -14.96 5.86 11.25
C LEU A 360 -14.36 4.94 10.18
N LEU A 361 -15.20 4.27 9.39
CA LEU A 361 -14.79 3.40 8.27
C LEU A 361 -14.30 4.19 7.04
N GLY A 362 -14.53 5.51 6.99
CA GLY A 362 -14.07 6.35 5.90
C GLY A 362 -14.93 6.29 4.64
N THR A 363 -16.22 5.93 4.77
CA THR A 363 -17.14 5.92 3.62
C THR A 363 -17.25 7.32 3.02
N PRO A 364 -16.93 7.52 1.73
CA PRO A 364 -16.80 8.85 1.14
C PRO A 364 -18.06 9.69 1.14
N VAL A 365 -19.22 9.05 0.89
CA VAL A 365 -20.50 9.71 0.77
C VAL A 365 -21.55 9.03 1.65
N ARG A 366 -22.26 9.81 2.44
CA ARG A 366 -23.46 9.37 3.16
C ARG A 366 -24.67 10.13 2.64
N ILE A 367 -25.72 9.40 2.28
CA ILE A 367 -27.01 9.94 1.91
C ILE A 367 -27.96 9.73 3.09
N GLU A 368 -28.50 10.80 3.64
CA GLU A 368 -29.45 10.80 4.73
C GLU A 368 -30.86 10.97 4.13
N VAL A 369 -31.81 10.14 4.57
CA VAL A 369 -33.20 10.17 4.08
C VAL A 369 -34.13 10.25 5.27
N GLY A 370 -34.80 11.38 5.42
CA GLY A 370 -35.78 11.64 6.49
C GLY A 370 -37.13 12.08 5.97
N PRO A 371 -38.04 12.49 6.88
CA PRO A 371 -39.43 12.91 6.52
C PRO A 371 -39.48 14.06 5.53
N ARG A 372 -38.68 15.08 5.74
CA ARG A 372 -38.59 16.25 4.85
C ARG A 372 -38.14 15.87 3.45
N ASP A 373 -37.17 14.95 3.37
CA ASP A 373 -36.58 14.51 2.10
C ASP A 373 -37.63 13.80 1.24
N ILE A 374 -38.58 13.08 1.88
CA ILE A 374 -39.69 12.44 1.17
C ILE A 374 -40.71 13.49 0.61
N GLU A 375 -41.01 14.51 1.40
CA GLU A 375 -41.98 15.54 1.04
C GLU A 375 -41.47 16.47 -0.08
N GLU A 376 -40.22 16.85 -0.02
CA GLU A 376 -39.57 17.82 -0.94
C GLU A 376 -38.89 17.15 -2.14
N GLN A 377 -38.86 15.82 -2.23
CA GLN A 377 -38.12 15.05 -3.25
C GLN A 377 -36.64 15.42 -3.35
N VAL A 378 -36.02 15.56 -2.21
CA VAL A 378 -34.59 15.84 -2.04
C VAL A 378 -33.93 14.74 -1.22
N VAL A 379 -32.62 14.81 -1.07
CA VAL A 379 -31.83 14.02 -0.10
C VAL A 379 -30.73 14.91 0.49
N THR A 380 -30.35 14.61 1.72
CA THR A 380 -29.19 15.25 2.33
C THR A 380 -27.96 14.40 2.05
N VAL A 381 -26.97 14.97 1.37
CA VAL A 381 -25.69 14.31 1.03
C VAL A 381 -24.59 14.85 1.95
N PHE A 382 -23.98 13.99 2.73
CA PHE A 382 -22.80 14.30 3.54
C PHE A 382 -21.54 13.80 2.84
N ARG A 383 -20.53 14.66 2.78
CA ARG A 383 -19.23 14.40 2.18
C ARG A 383 -18.18 14.21 3.28
N ARG A 384 -17.54 13.04 3.31
CA ARG A 384 -16.62 12.63 4.40
C ARG A 384 -15.33 13.45 4.45
N ASP A 385 -14.71 13.75 3.33
CA ASP A 385 -13.38 14.40 3.25
C ASP A 385 -13.39 15.89 3.66
N THR A 386 -14.54 16.56 3.55
CA THR A 386 -14.75 17.97 3.96
C THR A 386 -15.70 18.10 5.14
N ARG A 387 -16.43 17.05 5.48
CA ARG A 387 -17.49 17.03 6.51
C ARG A 387 -18.62 18.02 6.25
N THR A 388 -18.87 18.31 4.98
CA THR A 388 -19.95 19.22 4.55
C THR A 388 -21.22 18.48 4.16
N ARG A 389 -22.37 19.14 4.28
CA ARG A 389 -23.67 18.65 3.82
C ARG A 389 -24.20 19.52 2.70
N ALA A 390 -24.91 18.88 1.77
CA ALA A 390 -25.67 19.54 0.72
C ALA A 390 -27.06 18.90 0.60
N ILE A 391 -28.08 19.71 0.29
CA ILE A 391 -29.41 19.21 -0.07
C ILE A 391 -29.44 19.12 -1.59
N VAL A 392 -29.75 17.94 -2.12
CA VAL A 392 -29.69 17.62 -3.55
C VAL A 392 -31.04 17.07 -3.99
N ARG A 393 -31.56 17.57 -5.11
CA ARG A 393 -32.76 17.02 -5.74
C ARG A 393 -32.48 15.59 -6.23
N GLU A 394 -33.44 14.71 -6.06
CA GLU A 394 -33.29 13.31 -6.49
C GLU A 394 -32.96 13.17 -7.97
N SER A 395 -33.57 14.01 -8.82
CA SER A 395 -33.32 14.02 -10.26
C SER A 395 -31.86 14.38 -10.65
N GLU A 396 -31.14 15.07 -9.77
CA GLU A 396 -29.76 15.53 -9.99
C GLU A 396 -28.75 14.68 -9.22
N LEU A 397 -29.20 13.78 -8.34
CA LEU A 397 -28.36 13.09 -7.38
C LEU A 397 -27.28 12.22 -8.02
N ALA A 398 -27.59 11.53 -9.11
CA ALA A 398 -26.62 10.67 -9.79
C ALA A 398 -25.45 11.48 -10.37
N ASP A 399 -25.75 12.59 -11.03
CA ASP A 399 -24.73 13.49 -11.62
C ASP A 399 -23.93 14.19 -10.53
N TYR A 400 -24.60 14.60 -9.44
CA TYR A 400 -23.95 15.19 -8.28
C TYR A 400 -22.90 14.23 -7.68
N VAL A 401 -23.25 12.96 -7.48
CA VAL A 401 -22.32 11.93 -6.96
C VAL A 401 -21.16 11.70 -7.92
N GLN A 402 -21.36 11.71 -9.24
CA GLN A 402 -20.25 11.61 -10.20
C GLN A 402 -19.31 12.81 -10.12
N GLY A 403 -19.82 14.01 -9.84
CA GLY A 403 -18.98 15.17 -9.51
C GLY A 403 -18.16 14.95 -8.24
N LEU A 404 -18.80 14.47 -7.16
CA LEU A 404 -18.12 14.19 -5.89
C LEU A 404 -16.97 13.20 -6.02
N ARG A 405 -17.08 12.18 -6.87
CA ARG A 405 -16.01 11.21 -7.13
C ARG A 405 -14.67 11.90 -7.46
N ARG A 406 -14.70 12.86 -8.38
CA ARG A 406 -13.53 13.63 -8.80
C ARG A 406 -13.07 14.60 -7.73
N ASP A 407 -14.02 15.31 -7.11
CA ASP A 407 -13.73 16.35 -6.13
C ASP A 407 -13.10 15.78 -4.85
N ILE A 408 -13.58 14.62 -4.38
CA ILE A 408 -13.02 13.95 -3.20
C ILE A 408 -11.55 13.58 -3.45
N LEU A 409 -11.24 12.93 -4.56
CA LEU A 409 -9.85 12.56 -4.88
C LEU A 409 -8.96 13.80 -5.04
N SER A 410 -9.44 14.83 -5.74
CA SER A 410 -8.70 16.09 -5.90
C SER A 410 -8.40 16.76 -4.56
N ASN A 411 -9.37 16.80 -3.63
CA ASN A 411 -9.18 17.33 -2.30
C ASN A 411 -8.17 16.51 -1.46
N LEU A 412 -8.22 15.18 -1.54
CA LEU A 412 -7.28 14.30 -0.86
C LEU A 412 -5.86 14.52 -1.39
N LYS A 413 -5.67 14.57 -2.70
CA LYS A 413 -4.38 14.88 -3.34
C LYS A 413 -3.84 16.23 -2.85
N LYS A 414 -4.65 17.28 -2.93
CA LYS A 414 -4.27 18.62 -2.49
C LYS A 414 -3.77 18.66 -1.04
N LYS A 415 -4.48 17.97 -0.13
CA LYS A 415 -4.10 17.92 1.29
C LYS A 415 -2.80 17.15 1.51
N SER A 416 -2.66 15.99 0.88
CA SER A 416 -1.47 15.14 1.04
C SER A 416 -0.23 15.73 0.38
N GLU A 417 -0.36 16.39 -0.77
CA GLU A 417 0.74 17.13 -1.42
C GLU A 417 1.19 18.35 -0.59
N ALA A 418 0.24 19.09 -0.02
CA ALA A 418 0.57 20.22 0.86
C ALA A 418 1.37 19.71 2.06
N PHE A 419 0.92 18.61 2.70
CA PHE A 419 1.63 18.00 3.81
C PHE A 419 3.05 17.53 3.44
N LEU A 420 3.22 16.86 2.29
CA LEU A 420 4.53 16.45 1.80
C LEU A 420 5.44 17.66 1.57
N LYS A 421 4.93 18.69 0.88
CA LYS A 421 5.69 19.91 0.57
C LYS A 421 6.12 20.69 1.82
N GLU A 422 5.23 20.82 2.82
CA GLU A 422 5.51 21.49 4.09
C GLU A 422 6.57 20.79 4.94
N ASN A 423 6.77 19.49 4.73
CA ASN A 423 7.69 18.67 5.49
C ASN A 423 8.88 18.12 4.66
N MET A 424 9.08 18.66 3.46
CA MET A 424 10.27 18.43 2.64
C MET A 424 11.12 19.70 2.62
N HIS A 425 12.36 19.60 3.05
CA HIS A 425 13.27 20.72 3.22
C HIS A 425 14.60 20.46 2.53
N VAL A 426 15.26 21.52 2.04
CA VAL A 426 16.64 21.42 1.53
C VAL A 426 17.59 21.69 2.66
N ALA A 427 18.62 20.85 2.82
CA ALA A 427 19.73 21.04 3.75
C ALA A 427 21.04 21.20 2.99
N MET A 428 21.68 22.36 3.15
CA MET A 428 22.95 22.68 2.50
C MET A 428 24.15 22.45 3.42
N THR A 429 23.91 22.40 4.75
CA THR A 429 24.95 22.19 5.79
C THR A 429 24.55 21.07 6.75
N LYS A 430 25.55 20.53 7.49
CA LYS A 430 25.33 19.51 8.52
C LYS A 430 24.39 20.04 9.61
N GLU A 431 24.51 21.29 10.02
CA GLU A 431 23.68 21.93 11.04
C GLU A 431 22.21 22.04 10.62
N GLU A 432 21.95 22.38 9.36
CA GLU A 432 20.59 22.41 8.80
C GLU A 432 19.99 21.01 8.77
N LEU A 433 20.77 20.03 8.32
CA LEU A 433 20.34 18.63 8.29
C LEU A 433 20.01 18.10 9.70
N MET A 434 20.84 18.41 10.69
CA MET A 434 20.60 18.04 12.11
C MET A 434 19.29 18.65 12.63
N LYS A 435 18.97 19.90 12.27
CA LYS A 435 17.70 20.54 12.64
C LYS A 435 16.51 19.82 12.03
N ILE A 436 16.60 19.47 10.72
CA ILE A 436 15.55 18.70 10.03
C ILE A 436 15.41 17.31 10.65
N ALA A 437 16.54 16.61 10.88
CA ALA A 437 16.53 15.29 11.48
C ALA A 437 15.87 15.28 12.88
N LYS A 438 16.08 16.32 13.68
CA LYS A 438 15.42 16.47 14.99
C LYS A 438 13.92 16.68 14.86
N LYS A 439 13.45 17.47 13.89
CA LYS A 439 12.02 17.75 13.64
C LYS A 439 11.33 16.54 12.99
N GLY A 440 12.00 15.81 12.11
CA GLY A 440 11.45 14.82 11.20
C GLY A 440 11.07 15.41 9.85
N GLY A 441 10.59 14.56 8.94
CA GLY A 441 10.27 14.91 7.56
C GLY A 441 11.34 14.40 6.58
N ILE A 442 11.44 15.03 5.44
CA ILE A 442 12.35 14.66 4.36
C ILE A 442 13.36 15.79 4.14
N ALA A 443 14.64 15.46 4.11
CA ALA A 443 15.68 16.38 3.70
C ALA A 443 16.18 16.04 2.29
N LYS A 444 16.22 17.04 1.41
CA LYS A 444 16.93 16.98 0.14
C LYS A 444 18.37 17.48 0.39
N ILE A 445 19.37 16.64 0.12
CA ILE A 445 20.77 16.84 0.47
C ILE A 445 21.70 16.60 -0.71
N ARG A 446 22.88 17.19 -0.69
CA ARG A 446 24.01 16.80 -1.54
C ARG A 446 24.74 15.63 -0.87
N PHE A 447 24.88 14.52 -1.56
CA PHE A 447 25.44 13.31 -1.00
C PHE A 447 26.67 12.82 -1.79
N CYS A 448 27.69 12.32 -1.09
CA CYS A 448 28.93 11.86 -1.69
C CYS A 448 28.90 10.40 -2.19
N GLY A 449 27.80 9.65 -1.98
CA GLY A 449 27.68 8.25 -2.37
C GLY A 449 28.40 7.25 -1.47
N ARG A 450 29.10 7.68 -0.40
CA ARG A 450 29.89 6.78 0.45
C ARG A 450 29.08 6.19 1.57
N LYS A 451 29.23 4.88 1.78
CA LYS A 451 28.55 4.11 2.82
C LYS A 451 28.89 4.62 4.22
N GLU A 452 30.16 4.87 4.51
CA GLU A 452 30.63 5.35 5.82
C GLU A 452 30.00 6.69 6.19
N CYS A 453 29.84 7.58 5.21
CA CYS A 453 29.17 8.87 5.41
C CYS A 453 27.70 8.71 5.75
N ALA A 454 27.00 7.77 5.10
CA ALA A 454 25.58 7.48 5.37
C ALA A 454 25.39 6.83 6.76
N GLU A 455 26.31 5.91 7.14
CA GLU A 455 26.30 5.25 8.45
C GLU A 455 26.57 6.22 9.59
N GLU A 456 27.56 7.12 9.43
CA GLU A 456 27.86 8.19 10.39
C GLU A 456 26.66 9.13 10.57
N MET A 457 26.07 9.59 9.45
CA MET A 457 24.87 10.42 9.49
C MET A 457 23.73 9.73 10.23
N LYS A 458 23.44 8.47 9.92
CA LYS A 458 22.39 7.69 10.57
C LYS A 458 22.61 7.53 12.06
N ALA A 459 23.87 7.29 12.48
CA ALA A 459 24.25 7.14 13.89
C ALA A 459 24.08 8.45 14.68
N GLU A 460 24.64 9.56 14.17
CA GLU A 460 24.60 10.86 14.85
C GLU A 460 23.18 11.49 14.85
N THR A 461 22.29 11.12 13.92
CA THR A 461 20.93 11.65 13.80
C THR A 461 19.87 10.71 14.39
N GLU A 462 20.30 9.65 15.09
CA GLU A 462 19.36 8.67 15.69
C GLU A 462 18.40 8.05 14.67
N GLY A 463 18.91 7.65 13.50
CA GLY A 463 18.17 6.90 12.49
C GLY A 463 17.62 7.71 11.32
N PHE A 464 18.06 8.97 11.13
CA PHE A 464 17.79 9.70 9.89
C PHE A 464 18.78 9.23 8.83
N GLU A 465 18.31 8.54 7.79
CA GLU A 465 19.13 7.79 6.85
C GLU A 465 18.97 8.27 5.41
N VAL A 466 20.00 8.08 4.58
CA VAL A 466 19.91 8.33 3.13
C VAL A 466 18.92 7.34 2.53
N ARG A 467 17.90 7.88 1.83
CA ARG A 467 16.87 7.08 1.17
C ARG A 467 17.23 6.71 -0.27
N GLY A 468 18.11 7.49 -0.88
CA GLY A 468 18.60 7.29 -2.23
C GLY A 468 18.59 8.56 -3.07
N MET A 469 19.09 8.43 -4.30
CA MET A 469 19.16 9.51 -5.28
C MET A 469 17.76 9.91 -5.75
N ASP A 470 17.50 11.22 -5.85
CA ASP A 470 16.27 11.77 -6.41
C ASP A 470 16.13 11.41 -7.90
N MET A 471 15.09 10.65 -8.22
CA MET A 471 14.83 10.18 -9.59
C MET A 471 14.00 11.15 -10.42
N GLU A 472 13.29 12.08 -9.80
CA GLU A 472 12.44 13.03 -10.51
C GLU A 472 13.23 14.20 -11.06
N SER A 473 14.09 14.82 -10.25
CA SER A 473 14.87 15.97 -10.68
C SER A 473 16.20 15.61 -11.37
N ARG A 474 16.79 14.45 -11.04
CA ARG A 474 18.14 14.04 -11.52
C ARG A 474 19.17 15.16 -11.48
N GLU A 475 19.05 16.06 -10.48
CA GLU A 475 19.91 17.21 -10.33
C GLU A 475 21.36 16.76 -10.09
N ARG A 476 22.29 17.40 -10.79
CA ARG A 476 23.71 17.26 -10.46
C ARG A 476 23.98 17.98 -9.16
N ALA A 477 24.66 17.29 -8.22
CA ALA A 477 25.10 17.95 -7.02
C ALA A 477 26.30 18.86 -7.32
N GLU A 478 26.14 20.15 -7.10
CA GLU A 478 27.25 21.10 -7.18
C GLU A 478 27.74 21.45 -5.77
N GLY A 479 29.02 21.20 -5.49
CA GLY A 479 29.64 21.51 -4.21
C GLY A 479 29.85 20.32 -3.27
N PRO A 480 30.07 20.58 -1.97
CA PRO A 480 30.39 19.55 -0.99
C PRO A 480 29.15 18.78 -0.52
N CYS A 481 29.38 17.54 -0.08
CA CYS A 481 28.40 16.72 0.61
C CYS A 481 27.91 17.42 1.88
N THR A 482 26.62 17.48 2.06
CA THR A 482 25.95 18.16 3.19
C THR A 482 26.44 17.63 4.56
N TRP A 483 26.84 16.35 4.63
CA TRP A 483 27.29 15.73 5.89
C TRP A 483 28.80 15.84 6.12
N CYS A 484 29.59 15.30 5.20
CA CYS A 484 31.02 15.08 5.42
C CYS A 484 31.94 16.09 4.72
N GLY A 485 31.41 17.00 3.91
CA GLY A 485 32.20 18.02 3.21
C GLY A 485 32.97 17.53 1.97
N PHE A 486 33.08 16.22 1.71
CA PHE A 486 33.69 15.69 0.48
C PHE A 486 32.87 16.12 -0.77
N PRO A 487 33.46 16.05 -1.97
CA PRO A 487 32.71 16.33 -3.20
C PRO A 487 31.43 15.48 -3.27
N ALA A 488 30.31 16.10 -3.54
CA ALA A 488 29.05 15.41 -3.71
C ALA A 488 28.98 14.71 -5.07
N ALA A 489 28.40 13.49 -5.09
CA ALA A 489 28.19 12.74 -6.32
C ALA A 489 26.81 13.05 -6.94
N HIS A 490 25.79 13.20 -6.12
CA HIS A 490 24.40 13.45 -6.55
C HIS A 490 23.56 14.09 -5.43
N VAL A 491 22.36 14.48 -5.80
CA VAL A 491 21.31 14.90 -4.84
C VAL A 491 20.57 13.68 -4.37
N ALA A 492 20.37 13.56 -3.06
CA ALA A 492 19.65 12.46 -2.43
C ALA A 492 18.57 12.97 -1.47
N PHE A 493 17.62 12.12 -1.16
CA PHE A 493 16.71 12.32 -0.03
C PHE A 493 17.20 11.57 1.20
N ALA A 494 17.00 12.16 2.37
CA ALA A 494 17.23 11.56 3.67
C ALA A 494 15.98 11.72 4.55
N ALA A 495 15.67 10.69 5.34
CA ALA A 495 14.50 10.67 6.23
C ALA A 495 14.63 9.56 7.29
N ARG A 496 13.84 9.62 8.36
CA ARG A 496 13.63 8.43 9.18
C ARG A 496 12.65 7.50 8.51
N ALA A 497 12.95 6.19 8.48
CA ALA A 497 12.08 5.18 7.89
C ALA A 497 11.46 4.26 8.95
N TYR A 498 10.35 3.64 8.57
CA TYR A 498 9.72 2.54 9.32
C TYR A 498 10.49 1.25 9.16
#